data_855e59ccc82a34d64626bd5f516bbb31
#
_entry.id   855e59ccc82a34d64626bd5f516bbb31
#
_cell.length_a   1.000
_cell.length_b   1.000
_cell.length_c   1.000
_cell.angle_alpha   90.00
_cell.angle_beta   90.00
_cell.angle_gamma   90.00
#
_symmetry.space_group_name_H-M   'P 1'
#
loop_
_entity.id
_entity.type
_entity.pdbx_description
1 polymer ?
#
loop_
_entity_poly.entity_id
_entity_poly.type
_entity_poly.pdbx_seq_one_letter_code
_entity_poly.pdbx_strand_id
1 'polypeptide(L)'
;MLTILILLLLAFGFYTGAKRGLILQVLYSVGYLISYFVARTYYKEVASHLELYIPYPSVTPTSKLVFFNQEISLDLYKAFYSAVAFLLLLFAGWLVVSFLAIFLHGLTFIPVLKQVNGLLGGVLSVLVLYVGLFLVLATASMIPSDIVQNQFRSSGLARGIVKNTPILTKQAYELWVEPITK
;
A
#
# COMPACT_ATOMS: atom_id res chain seq x y z
N MET A 1 -17.78 5.30 -5.66
CA MET A 1 -17.08 4.32 -6.50
C MET A 1 -15.89 3.69 -5.77
N LEU A 2 -15.00 4.48 -5.14
CA LEU A 2 -13.81 3.99 -4.43
C LEU A 2 -14.12 2.93 -3.34
N THR A 3 -15.18 3.11 -2.54
CA THR A 3 -15.60 2.13 -1.53
C THR A 3 -15.88 0.75 -2.13
N ILE A 4 -16.60 0.70 -3.25
CA ILE A 4 -16.92 -0.56 -3.93
C ILE A 4 -15.66 -1.23 -4.45
N LEU A 5 -14.75 -0.44 -5.04
CA LEU A 5 -13.48 -0.95 -5.52
C LEU A 5 -12.65 -1.59 -4.39
N ILE A 6 -12.54 -0.91 -3.24
CA ILE A 6 -11.84 -1.43 -2.06
C ILE A 6 -12.44 -2.77 -1.61
N LEU A 7 -13.78 -2.84 -1.48
CA LEU A 7 -14.47 -4.07 -1.06
C LEU A 7 -14.27 -5.21 -2.05
N LEU A 8 -14.34 -4.93 -3.34
CA LEU A 8 -14.08 -5.94 -4.38
C LEU A 8 -12.65 -6.45 -4.35
N LEU A 9 -11.66 -5.56 -4.15
CA LEU A 9 -10.26 -5.96 -4.02
C LEU A 9 -10.05 -6.84 -2.78
N LEU A 10 -10.64 -6.48 -1.63
CA LEU A 10 -10.53 -7.29 -0.41
C LEU A 10 -11.20 -8.66 -0.59
N ALA A 11 -12.37 -8.73 -1.23
CA ALA A 11 -13.05 -9.99 -1.53
C ALA A 11 -12.21 -10.87 -2.49
N PHE A 12 -11.63 -10.27 -3.53
CA PHE A 12 -10.72 -10.95 -4.44
C PHE A 12 -9.46 -11.45 -3.72
N GLY A 13 -8.90 -10.63 -2.82
CA GLY A 13 -7.76 -11.01 -1.97
C GLY A 13 -8.08 -12.21 -1.09
N PHE A 14 -9.26 -12.24 -0.46
CA PHE A 14 -9.71 -13.38 0.31
C PHE A 14 -9.80 -14.64 -0.55
N TYR A 15 -10.45 -14.55 -1.71
CA TYR A 15 -10.62 -15.67 -2.62
C TYR A 15 -9.28 -16.26 -3.09
N THR A 16 -8.34 -15.40 -3.48
CA THR A 16 -7.01 -15.84 -3.95
C THR A 16 -6.19 -16.46 -2.81
N GLY A 17 -6.22 -15.87 -1.61
CA GLY A 17 -5.56 -16.41 -0.43
C GLY A 17 -6.16 -17.74 0.03
N ALA A 18 -7.49 -17.87 -0.03
CA ALA A 18 -8.17 -19.12 0.29
C ALA A 18 -7.79 -20.25 -0.69
N LYS A 19 -7.62 -19.94 -1.96
CA LYS A 19 -7.12 -20.91 -2.96
C LYS A 19 -5.66 -21.32 -2.73
N ARG A 20 -4.80 -20.40 -2.32
CA ARG A 20 -3.39 -20.68 -2.03
C ARG A 20 -3.21 -21.51 -0.77
N GLY A 21 -4.06 -21.30 0.22
CA GLY A 21 -3.95 -21.88 1.55
C GLY A 21 -2.94 -21.16 2.46
N LEU A 22 -2.98 -21.49 3.75
CA LEU A 22 -2.22 -20.80 4.79
C LEU A 22 -0.69 -20.90 4.56
N ILE A 23 -0.18 -22.08 4.26
CA ILE A 23 1.27 -22.31 4.15
C ILE A 23 1.88 -21.43 3.06
N LEU A 24 1.30 -21.46 1.88
CA LEU A 24 1.79 -20.65 0.77
C LEU A 24 1.58 -19.16 1.04
N GLN A 25 0.47 -18.78 1.68
CA GLN A 25 0.19 -17.39 2.03
C GLN A 25 1.16 -16.85 3.09
N VAL A 26 1.58 -17.65 4.08
CA VAL A 26 2.64 -17.27 5.03
C VAL A 26 3.95 -17.03 4.28
N LEU A 27 4.32 -17.89 3.36
CA LEU A 27 5.54 -17.75 2.57
C LEU A 27 5.54 -16.44 1.75
N TYR A 28 4.43 -16.14 1.09
CA TYR A 28 4.24 -14.84 0.42
C TYR A 28 4.36 -13.67 1.40
N SER A 29 3.73 -13.77 2.58
CA SER A 29 3.74 -12.72 3.59
C SER A 29 5.15 -12.44 4.10
N VAL A 30 5.97 -13.46 4.32
CA VAL A 30 7.38 -13.31 4.71
C VAL A 30 8.17 -12.60 3.60
N GLY A 31 7.98 -13.00 2.34
CA GLY A 31 8.60 -12.32 1.21
C GLY A 31 8.22 -10.83 1.11
N TYR A 32 6.95 -10.50 1.34
CA TYR A 32 6.50 -9.10 1.34
C TYR A 32 7.04 -8.32 2.54
N LEU A 33 7.21 -8.96 3.69
CA LEU A 33 7.86 -8.33 4.85
C LEU A 33 9.32 -8.00 4.56
N ILE A 34 10.06 -8.89 3.92
CA ILE A 34 11.43 -8.63 3.46
C ILE A 34 11.43 -7.46 2.47
N SER A 35 10.52 -7.47 1.50
CA SER A 35 10.38 -6.36 0.53
C SER A 35 10.07 -5.02 1.20
N TYR A 36 9.30 -5.02 2.29
CA TYR A 36 9.04 -3.83 3.10
C TYR A 36 10.32 -3.27 3.73
N PHE A 37 11.16 -4.11 4.31
CA PHE A 37 12.43 -3.66 4.89
C PHE A 37 13.39 -3.12 3.83
N VAL A 38 13.45 -3.76 2.66
CA VAL A 38 14.22 -3.24 1.51
C VAL A 38 13.69 -1.88 1.07
N ALA A 39 12.37 -1.76 0.90
CA ALA A 39 11.75 -0.49 0.54
C ALA A 39 12.05 0.61 1.57
N ARG A 40 11.94 0.30 2.87
CA ARG A 40 12.25 1.23 3.96
C ARG A 40 13.71 1.72 3.96
N THR A 41 14.63 0.89 3.50
CA THR A 41 16.05 1.26 3.43
C THR A 41 16.38 2.15 2.24
N TYR A 42 15.81 1.84 1.07
CA TYR A 42 16.26 2.45 -0.19
C TYR A 42 15.28 3.48 -0.80
N TYR A 43 14.08 3.70 -0.23
CA TYR A 43 13.09 4.59 -0.84
C TYR A 43 13.56 6.03 -1.03
N LYS A 44 14.40 6.56 -0.13
CA LYS A 44 14.92 7.94 -0.23
C LYS A 44 15.85 8.13 -1.42
N GLU A 45 16.71 7.15 -1.67
CA GLU A 45 17.61 7.16 -2.82
C GLU A 45 16.83 7.09 -4.13
N VAL A 46 15.84 6.20 -4.22
CA VAL A 46 14.97 6.09 -5.39
C VAL A 46 14.12 7.35 -5.56
N ALA A 47 13.59 7.93 -4.49
CA ALA A 47 12.76 9.13 -4.52
C ALA A 47 13.48 10.31 -5.19
N SER A 48 14.77 10.51 -4.90
CA SER A 48 15.56 11.61 -5.48
C SER A 48 15.65 11.57 -7.01
N HIS A 49 15.49 10.41 -7.63
CA HIS A 49 15.50 10.25 -9.08
C HIS A 49 14.12 10.40 -9.70
N LEU A 50 13.04 10.21 -8.92
CA LEU A 50 11.67 10.18 -9.46
C LEU A 50 11.15 11.56 -9.87
N GLU A 51 11.66 12.63 -9.29
CA GLU A 51 11.26 14.00 -9.63
C GLU A 51 11.46 14.33 -11.13
N LEU A 52 12.43 13.68 -11.77
CA LEU A 52 12.73 13.87 -13.19
C LEU A 52 11.73 13.15 -14.12
N TYR A 53 11.05 12.11 -13.62
CA TYR A 53 10.26 11.21 -14.45
C TYR A 53 8.76 11.29 -14.19
N ILE A 54 8.36 11.65 -12.98
CA ILE A 54 6.96 11.66 -12.56
C ILE A 54 6.54 13.10 -12.27
N PRO A 55 5.66 13.71 -13.11
CA PRO A 55 5.16 15.05 -12.83
C PRO A 55 4.21 15.03 -11.63
N TYR A 56 4.46 15.91 -10.66
CA TYR A 56 3.54 16.16 -9.56
C TYR A 56 2.67 17.39 -9.89
N PRO A 57 1.32 17.29 -9.74
CA PRO A 57 0.44 18.42 -10.00
C PRO A 57 0.75 19.59 -9.06
N SER A 58 0.90 20.80 -9.60
CA SER A 58 1.16 21.98 -8.79
C SER A 58 0.02 22.27 -7.83
N VAL A 59 0.37 22.49 -6.56
CA VAL A 59 -0.59 22.91 -5.54
C VAL A 59 -0.96 24.37 -5.79
N THR A 60 -2.25 24.64 -5.96
CA THR A 60 -2.78 26.00 -6.06
C THR A 60 -3.34 26.46 -4.71
N PRO A 61 -3.43 27.77 -4.43
CA PRO A 61 -4.04 28.28 -3.19
C PRO A 61 -5.49 27.81 -2.97
N THR A 62 -6.15 27.38 -4.04
CA THR A 62 -7.52 26.84 -4.02
C THR A 62 -7.59 25.34 -3.83
N SER A 63 -6.45 24.62 -3.91
CA SER A 63 -6.39 23.18 -3.72
C SER A 63 -6.71 22.80 -2.28
N LYS A 64 -7.81 22.05 -2.07
CA LYS A 64 -8.23 21.58 -0.75
C LYS A 64 -7.97 20.07 -0.63
N LEU A 65 -6.89 19.71 0.03
CA LEU A 65 -6.58 18.33 0.39
C LEU A 65 -7.45 17.86 1.56
N VAL A 66 -7.87 16.59 1.53
CA VAL A 66 -8.75 16.02 2.59
C VAL A 66 -8.00 15.75 3.89
N PHE A 67 -6.68 15.51 3.81
CA PHE A 67 -5.87 15.05 4.95
C PHE A 67 -4.76 16.03 5.37
N PHE A 68 -4.41 17.01 4.55
CA PHE A 68 -3.26 17.90 4.77
C PHE A 68 -3.69 19.36 4.76
N ASN A 69 -3.06 20.16 5.62
CA ASN A 69 -3.25 21.61 5.69
C ASN A 69 -2.47 22.30 4.56
N GLN A 70 -2.82 23.55 4.26
CA GLN A 70 -2.20 24.34 3.19
C GLN A 70 -0.69 24.51 3.36
N GLU A 71 -0.20 24.70 4.59
CA GLU A 71 1.22 24.86 4.89
C GLU A 71 2.04 23.62 4.50
N ILE A 72 1.56 22.43 4.86
CA ILE A 72 2.22 21.15 4.51
C ILE A 72 2.10 20.85 3.03
N SER A 73 1.04 21.35 2.37
CA SER A 73 0.77 21.02 0.98
C SER A 73 1.82 21.54 0.01
N LEU A 74 2.54 22.60 0.37
CA LEU A 74 3.60 23.18 -0.50
C LEU A 74 4.80 22.24 -0.66
N ASP A 75 5.18 21.53 0.38
CA ASP A 75 6.30 20.57 0.37
C ASP A 75 5.86 19.10 0.19
N LEU A 76 4.56 18.87 0.06
CA LEU A 76 3.97 17.54 0.00
C LEU A 76 4.46 16.70 -1.21
N TYR A 77 4.95 17.35 -2.26
CA TYR A 77 5.56 16.68 -3.40
C TYR A 77 6.75 15.78 -3.00
N LYS A 78 7.57 16.21 -2.03
CA LYS A 78 8.71 15.42 -1.51
C LYS A 78 8.21 14.14 -0.81
N ALA A 79 7.14 14.27 0.00
CA ALA A 79 6.49 13.11 0.62
C ALA A 79 5.86 12.19 -0.41
N PHE A 80 5.25 12.74 -1.45
CA PHE A 80 4.68 11.98 -2.57
C PHE A 80 5.75 11.15 -3.28
N TYR A 81 6.88 11.74 -3.67
CA TYR A 81 7.96 10.98 -4.31
C TYR A 81 8.54 9.90 -3.40
N SER A 82 8.66 10.17 -2.10
CA SER A 82 9.08 9.18 -1.10
C SER A 82 8.10 8.01 -1.02
N ALA A 83 6.80 8.29 -1.02
CA ALA A 83 5.75 7.27 -1.00
C ALA A 83 5.70 6.46 -2.31
N VAL A 84 5.83 7.12 -3.46
CA VAL A 84 5.88 6.45 -4.78
C VAL A 84 7.10 5.56 -4.89
N ALA A 85 8.28 6.04 -4.48
CA ALA A 85 9.51 5.24 -4.46
C ALA A 85 9.34 3.99 -3.59
N PHE A 86 8.74 4.16 -2.41
CA PHE A 86 8.43 3.05 -1.51
C PHE A 86 7.49 2.02 -2.17
N LEU A 87 6.42 2.47 -2.82
CA LEU A 87 5.49 1.60 -3.55
C LEU A 87 6.16 0.87 -4.72
N LEU A 88 7.04 1.54 -5.47
CA LEU A 88 7.78 0.93 -6.58
C LEU A 88 8.70 -0.18 -6.10
N LEU A 89 9.41 0.05 -4.98
CA LEU A 89 10.27 -0.97 -4.37
C LEU A 89 9.45 -2.16 -3.83
N LEU A 90 8.28 -1.90 -3.22
CA LEU A 90 7.36 -2.96 -2.82
C LEU A 90 6.83 -3.74 -4.02
N PHE A 91 6.50 -3.06 -5.11
CA PHE A 91 6.03 -3.70 -6.34
C PHE A 91 7.13 -4.58 -6.97
N ALA A 92 8.37 -4.08 -7.02
CA ALA A 92 9.51 -4.89 -7.46
C ALA A 92 9.70 -6.12 -6.56
N GLY A 93 9.61 -5.95 -5.24
CA GLY A 93 9.65 -7.06 -4.29
C GLY A 93 8.51 -8.06 -4.50
N TRP A 94 7.28 -7.58 -4.76
CA TRP A 94 6.14 -8.43 -5.10
C TRP A 94 6.39 -9.25 -6.36
N LEU A 95 7.01 -8.68 -7.40
CA LEU A 95 7.39 -9.41 -8.61
C LEU A 95 8.39 -10.52 -8.30
N VAL A 96 9.43 -10.21 -7.51
CA VAL A 96 10.44 -11.21 -7.10
C VAL A 96 9.80 -12.33 -6.30
N VAL A 97 8.99 -12.01 -5.29
CA VAL A 97 8.29 -13.01 -4.47
C VAL A 97 7.36 -13.86 -5.31
N SER A 98 6.60 -13.24 -6.23
CA SER A 98 5.70 -13.96 -7.13
C SER A 98 6.43 -14.90 -8.07
N PHE A 99 7.59 -14.49 -8.57
CA PHE A 99 8.44 -15.33 -9.40
C PHE A 99 9.00 -16.52 -8.61
N LEU A 100 9.56 -16.28 -7.42
CA LEU A 100 10.08 -17.34 -6.57
C LEU A 100 9.00 -18.32 -6.11
N ALA A 101 7.78 -17.85 -5.92
CA ALA A 101 6.66 -18.69 -5.52
C ALA A 101 6.28 -19.75 -6.56
N ILE A 102 6.61 -19.56 -7.85
CA ILE A 102 6.40 -20.57 -8.88
C ILE A 102 7.17 -21.85 -8.55
N PHE A 103 8.38 -21.72 -8.02
CA PHE A 103 9.22 -22.86 -7.64
C PHE A 103 8.77 -23.51 -6.33
N LEU A 104 8.02 -22.78 -5.50
CA LEU A 104 7.58 -23.22 -4.18
C LEU A 104 6.22 -23.95 -4.20
N HIS A 105 5.50 -23.92 -5.31
CA HIS A 105 4.23 -24.65 -5.45
C HIS A 105 4.35 -26.16 -5.18
N GLY A 106 5.51 -26.74 -5.43
CA GLY A 106 5.79 -28.15 -5.12
C GLY A 106 5.89 -28.49 -3.63
N LEU A 107 6.08 -27.48 -2.75
CA LEU A 107 6.25 -27.69 -1.32
C LEU A 107 4.92 -27.73 -0.53
N THR A 108 3.78 -27.52 -1.19
CA THR A 108 2.47 -27.40 -0.54
C THR A 108 1.76 -28.74 -0.25
N PHE A 109 2.46 -29.86 -0.33
CA PHE A 109 1.91 -31.18 -0.04
C PHE A 109 1.82 -31.53 1.46
N ILE A 110 1.84 -30.53 2.36
CA ILE A 110 1.62 -30.77 3.79
C ILE A 110 0.12 -30.93 4.01
N PRO A 111 -0.33 -32.10 4.53
CA PRO A 111 -1.75 -32.36 4.76
C PRO A 111 -2.27 -31.54 5.92
N VAL A 112 -2.77 -30.36 5.63
CA VAL A 112 -3.59 -29.55 6.57
C VAL A 112 -5.05 -29.73 6.18
N LEU A 113 -5.96 -29.75 7.15
CA LEU A 113 -7.39 -29.80 6.89
C LEU A 113 -7.78 -28.72 5.88
N LYS A 114 -8.21 -29.13 4.69
CA LYS A 114 -8.36 -28.27 3.50
C LYS A 114 -9.19 -27.02 3.75
N GLN A 115 -10.26 -27.13 4.55
CA GLN A 115 -11.15 -26.01 4.85
C GLN A 115 -10.48 -24.96 5.75
N VAL A 116 -9.84 -25.38 6.85
CA VAL A 116 -9.15 -24.48 7.78
C VAL A 116 -7.95 -23.80 7.09
N ASN A 117 -7.21 -24.56 6.30
CA ASN A 117 -6.09 -24.03 5.53
C ASN A 117 -6.52 -22.91 4.55
N GLY A 118 -7.63 -23.12 3.85
CA GLY A 118 -8.18 -22.12 2.93
C GLY A 118 -8.69 -20.87 3.68
N LEU A 119 -9.45 -21.03 4.74
CA LEU A 119 -9.99 -19.90 5.51
C LEU A 119 -8.87 -19.01 6.07
N LEU A 120 -7.89 -19.62 6.74
CA LEU A 120 -6.77 -18.88 7.32
C LEU A 120 -5.89 -18.24 6.25
N GLY A 121 -5.67 -18.92 5.11
CA GLY A 121 -4.98 -18.34 3.96
C GLY A 121 -5.72 -17.12 3.39
N GLY A 122 -7.04 -17.18 3.30
CA GLY A 122 -7.90 -16.07 2.90
C GLY A 122 -7.78 -14.87 3.84
N VAL A 123 -7.90 -15.10 5.16
CA VAL A 123 -7.80 -14.04 6.18
C VAL A 123 -6.42 -13.38 6.12
N LEU A 124 -5.34 -14.16 6.09
CA LEU A 124 -3.98 -13.63 6.03
C LEU A 124 -3.75 -12.82 4.73
N SER A 125 -4.29 -13.28 3.60
CA SER A 125 -4.24 -12.55 2.34
C SER A 125 -4.93 -11.19 2.40
N VAL A 126 -6.11 -11.12 3.04
CA VAL A 126 -6.83 -9.85 3.26
C VAL A 126 -6.01 -8.89 4.09
N LEU A 127 -5.35 -9.36 5.16
CA LEU A 127 -4.49 -8.50 5.98
C LEU A 127 -3.33 -7.92 5.17
N VAL A 128 -2.65 -8.74 4.38
CA VAL A 128 -1.56 -8.27 3.51
C VAL A 128 -2.06 -7.29 2.46
N LEU A 129 -3.18 -7.59 1.82
CA LEU A 129 -3.78 -6.70 0.82
C LEU A 129 -4.27 -5.39 1.43
N TYR A 130 -4.79 -5.42 2.67
CA TYR A 130 -5.19 -4.23 3.41
C TYR A 130 -4.00 -3.28 3.62
N VAL A 131 -2.83 -3.82 4.00
CA VAL A 131 -1.59 -3.02 4.11
C VAL A 131 -1.23 -2.38 2.77
N GLY A 132 -1.26 -3.15 1.68
CA GLY A 132 -1.02 -2.62 0.33
C GLY A 132 -2.01 -1.52 -0.07
N LEU A 133 -3.31 -1.74 0.18
CA LEU A 133 -4.36 -0.74 -0.07
C LEU A 133 -4.15 0.52 0.76
N PHE A 134 -3.79 0.39 2.04
CA PHE A 134 -3.45 1.54 2.89
C PHE A 134 -2.33 2.37 2.26
N LEU A 135 -1.23 1.75 1.86
CA LEU A 135 -0.07 2.44 1.28
C LEU A 135 -0.43 3.16 -0.02
N VAL A 136 -1.20 2.51 -0.90
CA VAL A 136 -1.68 3.12 -2.16
C VAL A 136 -2.62 4.30 -1.88
N LEU A 137 -3.57 4.14 -0.95
CA LEU A 137 -4.50 5.22 -0.59
C LEU A 137 -3.78 6.38 0.11
N ALA A 138 -2.81 6.10 1.00
CA ALA A 138 -2.01 7.13 1.64
C ALA A 138 -1.19 7.93 0.61
N THR A 139 -0.56 7.27 -0.36
CA THR A 139 0.14 7.94 -1.46
C THR A 139 -0.82 8.76 -2.34
N ALA A 140 -1.96 8.18 -2.73
CA ALA A 140 -2.97 8.88 -3.53
C ALA A 140 -3.55 10.10 -2.80
N SER A 141 -3.65 10.06 -1.47
CA SER A 141 -4.16 11.19 -0.67
C SER A 141 -3.30 12.44 -0.76
N MET A 142 -2.03 12.31 -1.15
CA MET A 142 -1.10 13.41 -1.33
C MET A 142 -1.25 14.11 -2.70
N ILE A 143 -2.01 13.54 -3.64
CA ILE A 143 -2.18 14.11 -4.98
C ILE A 143 -3.20 15.26 -4.93
N PRO A 144 -2.82 16.52 -5.23
CA PRO A 144 -3.71 17.69 -5.20
C PRO A 144 -4.59 17.80 -6.46
N SER A 145 -5.26 16.71 -6.83
CA SER A 145 -6.20 16.65 -7.94
C SER A 145 -7.62 16.53 -7.43
N ASP A 146 -8.54 17.35 -7.94
CA ASP A 146 -9.95 17.31 -7.54
C ASP A 146 -10.59 15.95 -7.81
N ILE A 147 -10.18 15.28 -8.88
CA ILE A 147 -10.66 13.93 -9.19
C ILE A 147 -10.31 12.97 -8.06
N VAL A 148 -9.07 12.99 -7.57
CA VAL A 148 -8.60 12.11 -6.49
C VAL A 148 -9.22 12.52 -5.17
N GLN A 149 -9.19 13.83 -4.83
CA GLN A 149 -9.73 14.33 -3.57
C GLN A 149 -11.23 14.09 -3.43
N ASN A 150 -12.00 14.21 -4.50
CA ASN A 150 -13.44 13.91 -4.51
C ASN A 150 -13.74 12.44 -4.26
N GLN A 151 -12.87 11.50 -4.69
CA GLN A 151 -13.01 10.09 -4.34
C GLN A 151 -12.87 9.87 -2.83
N PHE A 152 -11.93 10.55 -2.18
CA PHE A 152 -11.79 10.50 -0.72
C PHE A 152 -12.97 11.18 0.00
N ARG A 153 -13.46 12.32 -0.49
CA ARG A 153 -14.63 13.01 0.08
C ARG A 153 -15.87 12.11 0.05
N SER A 154 -16.07 11.36 -1.02
CA SER A 154 -17.23 10.48 -1.21
C SER A 154 -17.10 9.10 -0.56
N SER A 155 -15.88 8.69 -0.12
CA SER A 155 -15.63 7.37 0.46
C SER A 155 -15.24 7.44 1.93
N GLY A 156 -16.19 7.19 2.82
CA GLY A 156 -15.94 7.07 4.26
C GLY A 156 -14.95 5.94 4.60
N LEU A 157 -15.03 4.83 3.85
CA LEU A 157 -14.13 3.69 4.04
C LEU A 157 -12.67 4.06 3.71
N ALA A 158 -12.42 4.72 2.57
CA ALA A 158 -11.07 5.14 2.20
C ALA A 158 -10.49 6.13 3.21
N ARG A 159 -11.31 7.09 3.68
CA ARG A 159 -10.89 8.01 4.75
C ARG A 159 -10.60 7.28 6.06
N GLY A 160 -11.42 6.30 6.43
CA GLY A 160 -11.22 5.48 7.62
C GLY A 160 -9.90 4.70 7.54
N ILE A 161 -9.61 4.08 6.41
CA ILE A 161 -8.35 3.35 6.20
C ILE A 161 -7.15 4.29 6.38
N VAL A 162 -7.12 5.46 5.73
CA VAL A 162 -5.97 6.38 5.79
C VAL A 162 -5.82 7.02 7.18
N LYS A 163 -6.92 7.40 7.85
CA LYS A 163 -6.87 8.10 9.14
C LYS A 163 -6.73 7.18 10.34
N ASN A 164 -7.42 6.04 10.31
CA ASN A 164 -7.70 5.26 11.52
C ASN A 164 -7.00 3.89 11.54
N THR A 165 -5.98 3.68 10.70
CA THR A 165 -5.13 2.48 10.80
C THR A 165 -3.95 2.79 11.73
N PRO A 166 -4.01 2.41 13.04
CA PRO A 166 -3.20 3.06 14.08
C PRO A 166 -1.70 3.00 13.82
N ILE A 167 -1.17 1.82 13.49
CA ILE A 167 0.28 1.61 13.29
C ILE A 167 0.72 2.19 11.93
N LEU A 168 -0.02 1.86 10.87
CA LEU A 168 0.38 2.22 9.50
C LEU A 168 0.28 3.72 9.25
N THR A 169 -0.77 4.39 9.76
CA THR A 169 -0.94 5.83 9.61
C THR A 169 0.23 6.59 10.27
N LYS A 170 0.62 6.16 11.47
CA LYS A 170 1.76 6.75 12.18
C LYS A 170 3.07 6.51 11.43
N GLN A 171 3.33 5.28 11.00
CA GLN A 171 4.54 4.95 10.25
C GLN A 171 4.63 5.68 8.90
N ALA A 172 3.54 5.77 8.15
CA ALA A 172 3.52 6.51 6.90
C ALA A 172 3.79 8.01 7.11
N TYR A 173 3.23 8.59 8.18
CA TYR A 173 3.50 9.97 8.54
C TYR A 173 4.96 10.19 8.91
N GLU A 174 5.54 9.37 9.79
CA GLU A 174 6.93 9.45 10.24
C GLU A 174 7.94 9.22 9.09
N LEU A 175 7.61 8.34 8.13
CA LEU A 175 8.51 8.04 7.02
C LEU A 175 8.48 9.10 5.91
N TRP A 176 7.30 9.65 5.61
CA TRP A 176 7.13 10.46 4.40
C TRP A 176 6.82 11.94 4.69
N VAL A 177 6.05 12.23 5.74
CA VAL A 177 5.55 13.60 6.01
C VAL A 177 6.40 14.31 7.05
N GLU A 178 6.77 13.66 8.14
CA GLU A 178 7.59 14.28 9.19
C GLU A 178 8.93 14.86 8.69
N PRO A 179 9.66 14.20 7.75
CA PRO A 179 10.91 14.74 7.22
C PRO A 179 10.78 16.06 6.45
N ILE A 180 9.57 16.41 6.00
CA ILE A 180 9.31 17.66 5.27
C ILE A 180 8.73 18.76 6.18
N THR A 181 8.38 18.45 7.43
CA THR A 181 7.82 19.39 8.39
C THR A 181 8.86 19.88 9.43
N LYS A 182 10.06 19.29 9.39
CA LYS A 182 11.24 19.71 10.18
C LYS A 182 12.17 20.56 9.36
#